data_8f18c41cbdf2f296408f268189b84c18
#
_entry.id   8f18c41cbdf2f296408f268189b84c18
#
_cell.length_a   1.000
_cell.length_b   1.000
_cell.length_c   1.000
_cell.angle_alpha   90.00
_cell.angle_beta   90.00
_cell.angle_gamma   90.00
#
_symmetry.space_group_name_H-M   'P 1'
#
loop_
_entity.id
_entity.type
_entity.pdbx_description
1 polymer ?
#
loop_
_entity_poly.entity_id
_entity_poly.type
_entity_poly.pdbx_seq_one_letter_code
_entity_poly.pdbx_strand_id
1 'polypeptide(L)'
;LTYGKLTGTYRFESWPDYVHEFGFTTDHVPELIRLMTDKTYWEGDPEQVNIWAPCHAWRVLAQLQAVEVVAPLLDMFEDYEDDDYLNEQSTEVLAAIGPEVLPIVEPYLQREDFSQWGKNSIVLGINKIAEHYPEHQQACIDILCRQLEDFQNNEASTNGWLVEGLVKLKVMDAAPLIERVYKEGNIDDMCAGTWPKVQVRLGLKQRSDFTKDEMLPAMARNLRSIDRMISQRQPSTFDLGGPPNRKALTPETPSKFGEGFLKAPKSTTQQSTQGFGQSTSPQKGSKKKKKKKK
;
A
#
# COMPACT_ATOMS: atom_id res chain seq x y z
N LEU A 1 -21.71 -12.48 7.75
CA LEU A 1 -22.45 -11.35 7.15
C LEU A 1 -23.06 -10.38 8.16
N THR A 2 -23.25 -10.82 9.41
CA THR A 2 -23.81 -9.96 10.47
C THR A 2 -22.88 -8.81 10.90
N TYR A 3 -21.57 -8.93 10.67
CA TYR A 3 -20.62 -7.88 10.97
C TYR A 3 -20.68 -6.68 10.01
N GLY A 4 -21.28 -6.84 8.84
CA GLY A 4 -21.42 -5.75 7.88
C GLY A 4 -20.06 -5.26 7.35
N LYS A 5 -19.90 -3.93 7.24
CA LYS A 5 -18.66 -3.31 6.77
C LYS A 5 -17.49 -3.62 7.72
N LEU A 6 -16.32 -3.88 7.16
CA LEU A 6 -15.10 -4.02 7.95
C LEU A 6 -14.82 -2.72 8.72
N THR A 7 -14.70 -2.86 10.04
CA THR A 7 -14.36 -1.75 10.94
C THR A 7 -13.12 -2.12 11.75
N GLY A 8 -12.35 -1.12 12.16
CA GLY A 8 -11.15 -1.33 12.97
C GLY A 8 -9.86 -1.40 12.18
N THR A 9 -8.82 -1.95 12.79
CA THR A 9 -7.51 -2.11 12.15
C THR A 9 -7.49 -3.34 11.25
N TYR A 10 -6.67 -3.29 10.19
CA TYR A 10 -6.48 -4.45 9.29
C TYR A 10 -5.70 -5.59 9.96
N ARG A 11 -5.00 -5.32 11.06
CA ARG A 11 -4.11 -6.27 11.75
C ARG A 11 -4.87 -7.48 12.28
N PHE A 12 -4.35 -8.68 11.99
CA PHE A 12 -5.02 -9.95 12.33
C PHE A 12 -5.22 -10.14 13.84
N GLU A 13 -4.34 -9.58 14.67
CA GLU A 13 -4.45 -9.66 16.13
C GLU A 13 -5.68 -8.91 16.70
N SER A 14 -6.25 -8.02 15.90
CA SER A 14 -7.43 -7.22 16.28
C SER A 14 -8.74 -7.69 15.63
N TRP A 15 -8.69 -8.77 14.85
CA TRP A 15 -9.91 -9.31 14.24
C TRP A 15 -10.84 -9.88 15.29
N PRO A 16 -12.19 -9.82 15.10
CA PRO A 16 -13.12 -10.56 15.89
C PRO A 16 -12.82 -12.06 15.88
N ASP A 17 -13.11 -12.75 16.96
CA ASP A 17 -12.96 -14.21 17.02
C ASP A 17 -14.14 -14.89 16.31
N TYR A 18 -14.08 -14.92 14.99
CA TYR A 18 -15.15 -15.50 14.16
C TYR A 18 -15.36 -16.99 14.42
N VAL A 19 -14.27 -17.72 14.62
CA VAL A 19 -14.31 -19.17 14.81
C VAL A 19 -15.10 -19.52 16.08
N HIS A 20 -14.76 -18.90 17.19
CA HIS A 20 -15.43 -19.16 18.45
C HIS A 20 -16.85 -18.56 18.49
N GLU A 21 -17.04 -17.34 17.97
CA GLU A 21 -18.31 -16.62 18.05
C GLU A 21 -19.42 -17.25 17.19
N PHE A 22 -19.05 -17.77 16.00
CA PHE A 22 -20.02 -18.35 15.06
C PHE A 22 -19.90 -19.88 14.92
N GLY A 23 -18.97 -20.51 15.61
CA GLY A 23 -18.79 -21.96 15.57
C GLY A 23 -18.28 -22.47 14.22
N PHE A 24 -17.43 -21.69 13.54
CA PHE A 24 -16.79 -22.17 12.32
C PHE A 24 -15.82 -23.30 12.60
N THR A 25 -15.77 -24.27 11.69
CA THR A 25 -14.88 -25.45 11.75
C THR A 25 -14.22 -25.65 10.39
N THR A 26 -13.27 -26.57 10.30
CA THR A 26 -12.61 -26.96 9.05
C THR A 26 -13.59 -27.49 7.99
N ASP A 27 -14.75 -28.01 8.36
CA ASP A 27 -15.79 -28.44 7.41
C ASP A 27 -16.35 -27.28 6.57
N HIS A 28 -16.22 -26.04 7.06
CA HIS A 28 -16.69 -24.84 6.35
C HIS A 28 -15.67 -24.29 5.35
N VAL A 29 -14.41 -24.78 5.37
CA VAL A 29 -13.31 -24.25 4.53
C VAL A 29 -13.67 -24.23 3.04
N PRO A 30 -14.21 -25.28 2.41
CA PRO A 30 -14.53 -25.24 0.98
C PRO A 30 -15.55 -24.15 0.60
N GLU A 31 -16.59 -23.97 1.43
CA GLU A 31 -17.62 -22.97 1.20
C GLU A 31 -17.12 -21.54 1.46
N LEU A 32 -16.23 -21.36 2.42
CA LEU A 32 -15.60 -20.07 2.71
C LEU A 32 -14.66 -19.66 1.57
N ILE A 33 -13.87 -20.61 1.01
CA ILE A 33 -13.04 -20.35 -0.18
C ILE A 33 -13.93 -19.95 -1.37
N ARG A 34 -15.02 -20.69 -1.61
CA ARG A 34 -15.97 -20.35 -2.68
C ARG A 34 -16.56 -18.96 -2.49
N LEU A 35 -16.94 -18.60 -1.25
CA LEU A 35 -17.47 -17.26 -0.94
C LEU A 35 -16.41 -16.17 -1.16
N MET A 36 -15.18 -16.42 -0.75
CA MET A 36 -14.05 -15.49 -0.88
C MET A 36 -13.75 -15.16 -2.36
N THR A 37 -13.82 -16.16 -3.24
CA THR A 37 -13.49 -16.02 -4.67
C THR A 37 -14.70 -15.69 -5.56
N ASP A 38 -15.89 -15.51 -5.00
CA ASP A 38 -17.12 -15.25 -5.77
C ASP A 38 -17.13 -13.81 -6.32
N LYS A 39 -16.95 -13.70 -7.64
CA LYS A 39 -16.89 -12.42 -8.38
C LYS A 39 -18.13 -11.55 -8.17
N THR A 40 -19.29 -12.15 -7.85
CA THR A 40 -20.51 -11.35 -7.65
C THR A 40 -20.43 -10.41 -6.46
N TYR A 41 -19.58 -10.71 -5.46
CA TYR A 41 -19.31 -9.83 -4.34
C TYR A 41 -18.21 -8.80 -4.65
N TRP A 42 -17.16 -9.19 -5.38
CA TRP A 42 -16.06 -8.31 -5.77
C TRP A 42 -16.48 -7.23 -6.77
N GLU A 43 -17.39 -7.58 -7.68
CA GLU A 43 -17.95 -6.71 -8.72
C GLU A 43 -19.30 -6.09 -8.29
N GLY A 44 -19.71 -6.29 -7.04
CA GLY A 44 -21.00 -5.86 -6.51
C GLY A 44 -21.10 -4.35 -6.26
N ASP A 45 -22.29 -3.92 -5.87
CA ASP A 45 -22.55 -2.53 -5.51
C ASP A 45 -21.85 -2.18 -4.18
N PRO A 46 -20.90 -1.21 -4.16
CA PRO A 46 -20.14 -0.84 -2.98
C PRO A 46 -20.98 -0.31 -1.80
N GLU A 47 -22.23 0.07 -2.04
CA GLU A 47 -23.15 0.50 -0.99
C GLU A 47 -23.83 -0.68 -0.27
N GLN A 48 -23.73 -1.89 -0.82
CA GLN A 48 -24.31 -3.08 -0.20
C GLN A 48 -23.37 -3.72 0.81
N VAL A 49 -23.94 -4.12 1.94
CA VAL A 49 -23.17 -4.71 3.06
C VAL A 49 -22.57 -6.08 2.71
N ASN A 50 -23.21 -6.82 1.80
CA ASN A 50 -22.78 -8.16 1.42
C ASN A 50 -21.47 -8.20 0.63
N ILE A 51 -21.00 -7.10 0.04
CA ILE A 51 -19.69 -7.03 -0.61
C ILE A 51 -18.53 -7.31 0.37
N TRP A 52 -18.77 -7.17 1.67
CA TRP A 52 -17.77 -7.44 2.70
C TRP A 52 -17.66 -8.93 3.07
N ALA A 53 -18.55 -9.78 2.51
CA ALA A 53 -18.56 -11.21 2.78
C ALA A 53 -17.25 -11.93 2.44
N PRO A 54 -16.59 -11.67 1.29
CA PRO A 54 -15.28 -12.22 0.98
C PRO A 54 -14.22 -11.87 2.04
N CYS A 55 -14.19 -10.60 2.47
CA CYS A 55 -13.25 -10.13 3.48
C CYS A 55 -13.45 -10.82 4.85
N HIS A 56 -14.67 -11.09 5.25
CA HIS A 56 -14.94 -11.86 6.46
C HIS A 56 -14.58 -13.34 6.25
N ALA A 57 -14.81 -13.91 5.06
CA ALA A 57 -14.48 -15.30 4.77
C ALA A 57 -12.97 -15.57 4.90
N TRP A 58 -12.09 -14.74 4.29
CA TRP A 58 -10.65 -14.96 4.43
C TRP A 58 -10.13 -14.81 5.85
N ARG A 59 -10.74 -13.93 6.69
CA ARG A 59 -10.40 -13.82 8.12
C ARG A 59 -10.76 -15.07 8.89
N VAL A 60 -11.94 -15.68 8.61
CA VAL A 60 -12.31 -16.98 9.18
C VAL A 60 -11.34 -18.06 8.75
N LEU A 61 -11.00 -18.13 7.45
CA LEU A 61 -10.06 -19.09 6.91
C LEU A 61 -8.68 -18.98 7.56
N ALA A 62 -8.22 -17.73 7.76
CA ALA A 62 -6.97 -17.47 8.46
C ALA A 62 -7.02 -17.93 9.94
N GLN A 63 -8.11 -17.67 10.66
CA GLN A 63 -8.28 -18.14 12.04
C GLN A 63 -8.40 -19.67 12.16
N LEU A 64 -8.93 -20.33 11.13
CA LEU A 64 -8.93 -21.79 11.01
C LEU A 64 -7.57 -22.36 10.61
N GLN A 65 -6.58 -21.49 10.33
CA GLN A 65 -5.27 -21.87 9.79
C GLN A 65 -5.38 -22.76 8.53
N ALA A 66 -6.37 -22.44 7.70
CA ALA A 66 -6.69 -23.19 6.47
C ALA A 66 -5.69 -22.85 5.36
N VAL A 67 -4.61 -23.61 5.25
CA VAL A 67 -3.57 -23.40 4.21
C VAL A 67 -4.11 -23.54 2.80
N GLU A 68 -5.22 -24.21 2.60
CA GLU A 68 -5.91 -24.38 1.33
C GLU A 68 -6.37 -23.06 0.72
N VAL A 69 -6.51 -22.01 1.52
CA VAL A 69 -6.90 -20.67 1.04
C VAL A 69 -5.78 -19.96 0.30
N VAL A 70 -4.52 -20.31 0.55
CA VAL A 70 -3.36 -19.52 0.12
C VAL A 70 -3.30 -19.39 -1.40
N ALA A 71 -3.35 -20.50 -2.14
CA ALA A 71 -3.33 -20.46 -3.59
C ALA A 71 -4.54 -19.72 -4.18
N PRO A 72 -5.81 -20.02 -3.81
CA PRO A 72 -6.96 -19.24 -4.27
C PRO A 72 -6.88 -17.74 -3.94
N LEU A 73 -6.32 -17.36 -2.78
CA LEU A 73 -6.14 -15.97 -2.41
C LEU A 73 -5.11 -15.26 -3.31
N LEU A 74 -3.99 -15.92 -3.61
CA LEU A 74 -2.97 -15.36 -4.46
C LEU A 74 -3.41 -15.29 -5.92
N ASP A 75 -4.16 -16.29 -6.41
CA ASP A 75 -4.69 -16.28 -7.77
C ASP A 75 -5.67 -15.13 -8.01
N MET A 76 -6.29 -14.58 -6.97
CA MET A 76 -7.16 -13.39 -7.11
C MET A 76 -6.40 -12.14 -7.57
N PHE A 77 -5.09 -12.07 -7.39
CA PHE A 77 -4.29 -10.95 -7.91
C PHE A 77 -4.26 -10.89 -9.45
N GLU A 78 -4.64 -11.96 -10.16
CA GLU A 78 -4.79 -11.93 -11.62
C GLU A 78 -5.96 -11.04 -12.07
N ASP A 79 -7.03 -10.98 -11.28
CA ASP A 79 -8.25 -10.23 -11.61
C ASP A 79 -8.36 -8.89 -10.83
N TYR A 80 -7.76 -8.78 -9.63
CA TYR A 80 -8.01 -7.72 -8.65
C TYR A 80 -6.73 -7.11 -8.06
N GLU A 81 -5.63 -7.04 -8.81
CA GLU A 81 -4.34 -6.56 -8.31
C GLU A 81 -4.38 -5.11 -7.77
N ASP A 82 -5.27 -4.28 -8.29
CA ASP A 82 -5.45 -2.88 -7.87
C ASP A 82 -6.40 -2.71 -6.66
N ASP A 83 -6.91 -3.80 -6.08
CA ASP A 83 -7.81 -3.73 -4.94
C ASP A 83 -7.05 -3.54 -3.63
N ASP A 84 -7.29 -2.40 -2.95
CA ASP A 84 -6.59 -2.05 -1.71
C ASP A 84 -6.84 -3.05 -0.58
N TYR A 85 -8.05 -3.64 -0.50
CA TYR A 85 -8.36 -4.63 0.54
C TYR A 85 -7.65 -5.94 0.30
N LEU A 86 -7.59 -6.40 -0.96
CA LEU A 86 -6.82 -7.60 -1.29
C LEU A 86 -5.35 -7.40 -0.95
N ASN A 87 -4.75 -6.27 -1.34
CA ASN A 87 -3.35 -5.95 -1.08
C ASN A 87 -3.01 -5.91 0.42
N GLU A 88 -3.83 -5.25 1.23
CA GLU A 88 -3.56 -5.11 2.66
C GLU A 88 -3.91 -6.38 3.45
N GLN A 89 -5.06 -7.00 3.15
CA GLN A 89 -5.55 -8.12 3.95
C GLN A 89 -4.85 -9.44 3.63
N SER A 90 -4.39 -9.68 2.38
CA SER A 90 -3.65 -10.90 2.04
C SER A 90 -2.39 -11.06 2.89
N THR A 91 -1.66 -9.97 3.13
CA THR A 91 -0.52 -9.94 4.06
C THR A 91 -0.89 -10.44 5.46
N GLU A 92 -2.03 -9.97 5.98
CA GLU A 92 -2.52 -10.34 7.32
C GLU A 92 -3.03 -11.79 7.37
N VAL A 93 -3.69 -12.26 6.31
CA VAL A 93 -4.15 -13.65 6.17
C VAL A 93 -2.97 -14.60 6.19
N LEU A 94 -1.92 -14.33 5.39
CA LEU A 94 -0.71 -15.16 5.36
C LEU A 94 -0.03 -15.21 6.73
N ALA A 95 0.09 -14.06 7.40
CA ALA A 95 0.70 -13.97 8.73
C ALA A 95 -0.13 -14.72 9.80
N ALA A 96 -1.45 -14.66 9.73
CA ALA A 96 -2.35 -15.32 10.69
C ALA A 96 -2.36 -16.84 10.52
N ILE A 97 -2.25 -17.36 9.30
CA ILE A 97 -2.09 -18.81 9.04
C ILE A 97 -0.74 -19.28 9.59
N GLY A 98 0.34 -18.50 9.36
CA GLY A 98 1.64 -18.79 9.93
C GLY A 98 2.60 -19.50 8.98
N PRO A 99 3.63 -20.20 9.53
CA PRO A 99 4.77 -20.73 8.76
C PRO A 99 4.39 -21.77 7.70
N GLU A 100 3.26 -22.43 7.85
CA GLU A 100 2.75 -23.44 6.92
C GLU A 100 2.51 -22.90 5.52
N VAL A 101 2.36 -21.58 5.35
CA VAL A 101 2.21 -20.93 4.04
C VAL A 101 3.52 -20.85 3.27
N LEU A 102 4.68 -20.88 3.93
CA LEU A 102 5.99 -20.61 3.32
C LEU A 102 6.26 -21.48 2.06
N PRO A 103 6.08 -22.81 2.11
CA PRO A 103 6.31 -23.64 0.92
C PRO A 103 5.31 -23.41 -0.22
N ILE A 104 4.17 -22.77 0.07
CA ILE A 104 3.13 -22.46 -0.92
C ILE A 104 3.43 -21.12 -1.58
N VAL A 105 3.85 -20.11 -0.82
CA VAL A 105 4.05 -18.75 -1.34
C VAL A 105 5.38 -18.58 -2.07
N GLU A 106 6.42 -19.34 -1.70
CA GLU A 106 7.75 -19.22 -2.33
C GLU A 106 7.73 -19.41 -3.86
N PRO A 107 7.04 -20.41 -4.44
CA PRO A 107 6.91 -20.54 -5.88
C PRO A 107 6.28 -19.34 -6.58
N TYR A 108 5.32 -18.63 -5.94
CA TYR A 108 4.70 -17.43 -6.51
C TYR A 108 5.69 -16.26 -6.61
N LEU A 109 6.65 -16.13 -5.69
CA LEU A 109 7.68 -15.10 -5.76
C LEU A 109 8.56 -15.25 -7.01
N GLN A 110 8.78 -16.50 -7.47
CA GLN A 110 9.62 -16.83 -8.60
C GLN A 110 8.91 -16.75 -9.96
N ARG A 111 7.57 -16.63 -9.97
CA ARG A 111 6.80 -16.51 -11.21
C ARG A 111 6.99 -15.13 -11.83
N GLU A 112 7.39 -15.07 -13.10
CA GLU A 112 7.52 -13.82 -13.86
C GLU A 112 6.16 -13.17 -14.15
N ASP A 113 5.14 -14.01 -14.37
CA ASP A 113 3.76 -13.61 -14.71
C ASP A 113 2.89 -13.26 -13.50
N PHE A 114 3.40 -13.39 -12.28
CA PHE A 114 2.63 -13.10 -11.09
C PHE A 114 2.68 -11.61 -10.73
N SER A 115 1.53 -11.07 -10.29
CA SER A 115 1.37 -9.67 -9.93
C SER A 115 2.45 -9.17 -8.96
N GLN A 116 3.01 -8.01 -9.25
CA GLN A 116 3.92 -7.30 -8.36
C GLN A 116 3.30 -7.05 -6.98
N TRP A 117 2.03 -6.67 -6.93
CA TRP A 117 1.31 -6.44 -5.68
C TRP A 117 1.18 -7.71 -4.86
N GLY A 118 0.89 -8.83 -5.54
CA GLY A 118 0.89 -10.14 -4.92
C GLY A 118 2.26 -10.52 -4.36
N LYS A 119 3.36 -10.29 -5.10
CA LYS A 119 4.72 -10.50 -4.59
C LYS A 119 5.01 -9.65 -3.36
N ASN A 120 4.64 -8.38 -3.38
CA ASN A 120 4.82 -7.49 -2.24
C ASN A 120 4.02 -7.96 -1.00
N SER A 121 2.78 -8.41 -1.20
CA SER A 121 1.94 -8.96 -0.13
C SER A 121 2.54 -10.24 0.47
N ILE A 122 3.13 -11.10 -0.35
CA ILE A 122 3.85 -12.30 0.12
C ILE A 122 5.07 -11.90 0.94
N VAL A 123 5.92 -10.98 0.45
CA VAL A 123 7.12 -10.53 1.17
C VAL A 123 6.76 -9.92 2.51
N LEU A 124 5.72 -9.07 2.57
CA LEU A 124 5.23 -8.49 3.81
C LEU A 124 4.64 -9.56 4.76
N GLY A 125 3.93 -10.55 4.22
CA GLY A 125 3.44 -11.71 4.98
C GLY A 125 4.57 -12.51 5.61
N ILE A 126 5.62 -12.85 4.83
CA ILE A 126 6.83 -13.54 5.33
C ILE A 126 7.52 -12.73 6.43
N ASN A 127 7.63 -11.41 6.28
CA ASN A 127 8.20 -10.54 7.31
C ASN A 127 7.41 -10.61 8.63
N LYS A 128 6.08 -10.61 8.55
CA LYS A 128 5.22 -10.77 9.73
C LYS A 128 5.33 -12.16 10.35
N ILE A 129 5.39 -13.20 9.55
CA ILE A 129 5.61 -14.58 10.04
C ILE A 129 6.92 -14.64 10.81
N ALA A 130 8.01 -14.07 10.28
CA ALA A 130 9.30 -14.03 10.97
C ALA A 130 9.27 -13.27 12.30
N GLU A 131 8.41 -12.27 12.44
CA GLU A 131 8.22 -11.50 13.68
C GLU A 131 7.38 -12.27 14.71
N HIS A 132 6.35 -13.01 14.27
CA HIS A 132 5.39 -13.69 15.15
C HIS A 132 5.79 -15.12 15.51
N TYR A 133 6.59 -15.77 14.66
CA TYR A 133 7.04 -17.16 14.81
C TYR A 133 8.57 -17.24 14.80
N PRO A 134 9.24 -16.87 15.94
CA PRO A 134 10.70 -16.80 16.01
C PRO A 134 11.41 -18.12 15.67
N GLU A 135 10.77 -19.27 15.93
CA GLU A 135 11.28 -20.61 15.59
C GLU A 135 11.37 -20.87 14.08
N HIS A 136 10.61 -20.11 13.26
CA HIS A 136 10.61 -20.19 11.80
C HIS A 136 11.33 -19.02 11.13
N GLN A 137 11.93 -18.11 11.94
CA GLN A 137 12.56 -16.89 11.45
C GLN A 137 13.67 -17.18 10.43
N GLN A 138 14.47 -18.23 10.66
CA GLN A 138 15.55 -18.58 9.72
C GLN A 138 15.00 -19.01 8.35
N ALA A 139 13.94 -19.79 8.31
CA ALA A 139 13.29 -20.20 7.05
C ALA A 139 12.75 -18.96 6.28
N CYS A 140 12.17 -18.00 6.98
CA CYS A 140 11.73 -16.73 6.39
C CYS A 140 12.95 -15.95 5.82
N ILE A 141 14.01 -15.81 6.57
CA ILE A 141 15.26 -15.12 6.14
C ILE A 141 15.82 -15.78 4.88
N ASP A 142 15.86 -17.10 4.83
CA ASP A 142 16.38 -17.85 3.68
C ASP A 142 15.56 -17.59 2.41
N ILE A 143 14.23 -17.50 2.52
CA ILE A 143 13.36 -17.16 1.38
C ILE A 143 13.60 -15.71 0.94
N LEU A 144 13.65 -14.77 1.89
CA LEU A 144 13.88 -13.35 1.58
C LEU A 144 15.24 -13.13 0.90
N CYS A 145 16.30 -13.81 1.39
CA CYS A 145 17.62 -13.73 0.78
C CYS A 145 17.65 -14.32 -0.63
N ARG A 146 17.08 -15.53 -0.82
CA ARG A 146 17.02 -16.15 -2.16
C ARG A 146 16.29 -15.27 -3.17
N GLN A 147 15.17 -14.67 -2.77
CA GLN A 147 14.44 -13.77 -3.66
C GLN A 147 15.24 -12.48 -3.92
N LEU A 148 15.97 -11.97 -2.94
CA LEU A 148 16.80 -10.78 -3.11
C LEU A 148 18.05 -11.06 -3.96
N GLU A 149 18.57 -12.29 -4.01
CA GLU A 149 19.67 -12.67 -4.93
C GLU A 149 19.28 -12.47 -6.39
N ASP A 150 18.00 -12.61 -6.71
CA ASP A 150 17.43 -12.37 -8.05
C ASP A 150 16.92 -10.93 -8.24
N PHE A 151 17.50 -9.96 -7.54
CA PHE A 151 17.02 -8.58 -7.50
C PHE A 151 16.91 -7.90 -8.87
N GLN A 152 17.65 -8.36 -9.88
CA GLN A 152 17.60 -7.78 -11.23
C GLN A 152 16.27 -8.08 -11.94
N ASN A 153 15.63 -9.21 -11.61
CA ASN A 153 14.35 -9.64 -12.15
C ASN A 153 13.16 -9.22 -11.26
N ASN A 154 13.42 -8.70 -10.07
CA ASN A 154 12.40 -8.15 -9.21
C ASN A 154 12.06 -6.70 -9.59
N GLU A 155 10.84 -6.27 -9.31
CA GLU A 155 10.52 -4.85 -9.28
C GLU A 155 11.24 -4.13 -8.13
N ALA A 156 11.57 -2.84 -8.34
CA ALA A 156 12.30 -2.05 -7.35
C ALA A 156 11.60 -1.98 -5.97
N SER A 157 10.27 -1.95 -5.96
CA SER A 157 9.48 -1.96 -4.71
C SER A 157 9.58 -3.29 -3.97
N THR A 158 9.54 -4.42 -4.70
CA THR A 158 9.73 -5.76 -4.13
C THR A 158 11.11 -5.86 -3.46
N ASN A 159 12.17 -5.41 -4.14
CA ASN A 159 13.50 -5.35 -3.55
C ASN A 159 13.54 -4.47 -2.29
N GLY A 160 12.82 -3.34 -2.31
CA GLY A 160 12.69 -2.48 -1.15
C GLY A 160 12.06 -3.18 0.06
N TRP A 161 10.97 -3.94 -0.15
CA TRP A 161 10.32 -4.69 0.93
C TRP A 161 11.13 -5.89 1.42
N LEU A 162 11.87 -6.57 0.52
CA LEU A 162 12.82 -7.62 0.90
C LEU A 162 13.93 -7.07 1.81
N VAL A 163 14.53 -5.95 1.41
CA VAL A 163 15.56 -5.27 2.23
C VAL A 163 14.98 -4.79 3.55
N GLU A 164 13.77 -4.20 3.56
CA GLU A 164 13.12 -3.75 4.79
C GLU A 164 12.94 -4.90 5.78
N GLY A 165 12.49 -6.08 5.31
CA GLY A 165 12.35 -7.27 6.14
C GLY A 165 13.69 -7.72 6.75
N LEU A 166 14.72 -7.89 5.93
CA LEU A 166 16.05 -8.30 6.38
C LEU A 166 16.66 -7.31 7.38
N VAL A 167 16.41 -6.01 7.18
CA VAL A 167 16.87 -4.95 8.11
C VAL A 167 16.10 -4.99 9.43
N LYS A 168 14.79 -5.22 9.42
CA LYS A 168 13.98 -5.39 10.64
C LYS A 168 14.44 -6.59 11.46
N LEU A 169 14.73 -7.69 10.79
CA LEU A 169 15.22 -8.93 11.40
C LEU A 169 16.70 -8.85 11.78
N LYS A 170 17.40 -7.73 11.52
CA LYS A 170 18.82 -7.53 11.84
C LYS A 170 19.74 -8.57 11.18
N VAL A 171 19.46 -8.98 9.96
CA VAL A 171 20.25 -9.97 9.22
C VAL A 171 21.53 -9.33 8.72
N MET A 172 22.57 -9.33 9.57
CA MET A 172 23.87 -8.70 9.28
C MET A 172 24.58 -9.36 8.08
N ASP A 173 24.42 -10.66 7.92
CA ASP A 173 25.07 -11.45 6.87
C ASP A 173 24.51 -11.11 5.48
N ALA A 174 23.30 -10.53 5.40
CA ALA A 174 22.72 -10.04 4.15
C ALA A 174 23.31 -8.68 3.69
N ALA A 175 24.10 -8.00 4.50
CA ALA A 175 24.60 -6.66 4.19
C ALA A 175 25.37 -6.55 2.87
N PRO A 176 26.24 -7.49 2.47
CA PRO A 176 26.92 -7.44 1.16
C PRO A 176 25.95 -7.57 -0.02
N LEU A 177 24.92 -8.41 0.11
CA LEU A 177 23.87 -8.56 -0.91
C LEU A 177 23.06 -7.26 -1.04
N ILE A 178 22.61 -6.71 0.09
CA ILE A 178 21.86 -5.45 0.13
C ILE A 178 22.69 -4.31 -0.48
N GLU A 179 23.99 -4.19 -0.14
CA GLU A 179 24.87 -3.18 -0.73
C GLU A 179 24.92 -3.29 -2.26
N ARG A 180 25.00 -4.52 -2.79
CA ARG A 180 24.98 -4.76 -4.24
C ARG A 180 23.70 -4.26 -4.89
N VAL A 181 22.52 -4.52 -4.27
CA VAL A 181 21.22 -4.04 -4.76
C VAL A 181 21.20 -2.51 -4.86
N TYR A 182 21.70 -1.81 -3.83
CA TYR A 182 21.78 -0.34 -3.86
C TYR A 182 22.77 0.18 -4.91
N LYS A 183 23.90 -0.49 -5.11
CA LYS A 183 24.92 -0.11 -6.10
C LYS A 183 24.41 -0.27 -7.53
N GLU A 184 23.65 -1.30 -7.81
CA GLU A 184 23.09 -1.56 -9.13
C GLU A 184 21.79 -0.76 -9.39
N GLY A 185 21.21 -0.16 -8.35
CA GLY A 185 20.14 0.83 -8.47
C GLY A 185 18.73 0.28 -8.65
N ASN A 186 18.51 -1.03 -8.54
CA ASN A 186 17.18 -1.63 -8.66
C ASN A 186 16.48 -1.76 -7.30
N ILE A 187 16.22 -0.62 -6.66
CA ILE A 187 15.54 -0.57 -5.35
C ILE A 187 14.72 0.70 -5.19
N ASP A 188 13.53 0.57 -4.63
CA ASP A 188 12.74 1.70 -4.16
C ASP A 188 13.15 2.07 -2.72
N ASP A 189 13.88 3.20 -2.60
CA ASP A 189 14.37 3.71 -1.32
C ASP A 189 13.25 4.32 -0.44
N MET A 190 12.01 4.37 -0.92
CA MET A 190 10.84 4.72 -0.10
C MET A 190 10.41 3.57 0.80
N CYS A 191 10.63 2.31 0.39
CA CYS A 191 10.30 1.13 1.17
C CYS A 191 11.31 0.91 2.31
N ALA A 192 12.60 0.71 1.97
CA ALA A 192 13.64 0.36 2.94
C ALA A 192 14.43 1.55 3.50
N GLY A 193 14.35 2.69 2.85
CA GLY A 193 15.20 3.85 3.09
C GLY A 193 16.45 3.82 2.21
N THR A 194 17.28 4.85 2.33
CA THR A 194 18.56 4.94 1.60
C THR A 194 19.60 3.98 2.15
N TRP A 195 20.61 3.63 1.37
CA TRP A 195 21.71 2.78 1.83
C TRP A 195 22.36 3.28 3.14
N PRO A 196 22.68 4.60 3.32
CA PRO A 196 23.10 5.14 4.61
C PRO A 196 22.14 4.81 5.76
N LYS A 197 20.84 4.91 5.54
CA LYS A 197 19.82 4.58 6.54
C LYS A 197 19.84 3.10 6.92
N VAL A 198 19.93 2.24 5.92
CA VAL A 198 20.02 0.78 6.11
C VAL A 198 21.29 0.40 6.89
N GLN A 199 22.46 0.98 6.56
CA GLN A 199 23.69 0.75 7.31
C GLN A 199 23.57 1.11 8.80
N VAL A 200 22.93 2.25 9.10
CA VAL A 200 22.68 2.66 10.49
C VAL A 200 21.72 1.69 11.19
N ARG A 201 20.65 1.29 10.53
CA ARG A 201 19.65 0.36 11.09
C ARG A 201 20.22 -1.03 11.33
N LEU A 202 21.13 -1.51 10.47
CA LEU A 202 21.86 -2.75 10.65
C LEU A 202 22.98 -2.63 11.70
N GLY A 203 23.38 -1.41 12.10
CA GLY A 203 24.48 -1.19 13.05
C GLY A 203 25.87 -1.25 12.41
N LEU A 204 25.96 -1.20 11.08
CA LEU A 204 27.25 -1.18 10.34
C LEU A 204 27.95 0.17 10.44
N LYS A 205 27.19 1.24 10.58
CA LYS A 205 27.63 2.64 10.67
C LYS A 205 26.83 3.39 11.72
N GLN A 206 27.37 4.53 12.16
CA GLN A 206 26.64 5.43 13.04
C GLN A 206 25.93 6.54 12.25
N ARG A 207 24.89 7.10 12.83
CA ARG A 207 24.14 8.21 12.22
C ARG A 207 25.02 9.42 11.91
N SER A 208 26.05 9.66 12.78
CA SER A 208 27.03 10.73 12.63
C SER A 208 27.92 10.62 11.39
N ASP A 209 28.03 9.39 10.81
CA ASP A 209 28.89 9.14 9.64
C ASP A 209 28.28 9.68 8.34
N PHE A 210 27.04 10.16 8.40
CA PHE A 210 26.27 10.59 7.24
C PHE A 210 25.68 11.98 7.42
N THR A 211 25.61 12.74 6.34
CA THR A 211 24.89 14.01 6.27
C THR A 211 23.36 13.81 6.30
N LYS A 212 22.62 14.88 6.58
CA LYS A 212 21.15 14.84 6.51
C LYS A 212 20.64 14.52 5.11
N ASP A 213 21.31 15.02 4.08
CA ASP A 213 20.88 14.84 2.69
C ASP A 213 21.13 13.39 2.19
N GLU A 214 22.21 12.71 2.62
CA GLU A 214 22.45 11.29 2.32
C GLU A 214 21.40 10.36 2.93
N MET A 215 20.80 10.78 4.04
CA MET A 215 19.76 10.00 4.73
C MET A 215 18.36 10.16 4.12
N LEU A 216 18.21 11.07 3.15
CA LEU A 216 16.91 11.29 2.51
C LEU A 216 16.75 10.45 1.25
N PRO A 217 15.55 9.89 1.00
CA PRO A 217 15.22 9.27 -0.28
C PRO A 217 15.48 10.20 -1.46
N ALA A 218 15.79 9.62 -2.62
CA ALA A 218 16.12 10.36 -3.84
C ALA A 218 15.04 11.39 -4.20
N MET A 219 13.77 11.02 -4.09
CA MET A 219 12.63 11.92 -4.34
C MET A 219 12.66 13.15 -3.40
N ALA A 220 12.90 12.95 -2.11
CA ALA A 220 12.94 14.05 -1.13
C ALA A 220 14.16 14.98 -1.34
N ARG A 221 15.30 14.43 -1.78
CA ARG A 221 16.48 15.22 -2.18
C ARG A 221 16.19 16.09 -3.39
N ASN A 222 15.51 15.53 -4.40
CA ASN A 222 15.13 16.27 -5.61
C ASN A 222 14.18 17.43 -5.29
N LEU A 223 13.14 17.20 -4.48
CA LEU A 223 12.22 18.27 -4.06
C LEU A 223 12.95 19.39 -3.33
N ARG A 224 13.86 19.10 -2.40
CA ARG A 224 14.69 20.13 -1.73
C ARG A 224 15.60 20.90 -2.69
N SER A 225 16.13 20.23 -3.70
CA SER A 225 16.97 20.91 -4.71
C SER A 225 16.15 21.89 -5.55
N ILE A 226 14.92 21.52 -5.91
CA ILE A 226 13.96 22.38 -6.61
C ILE A 226 13.60 23.59 -5.76
N ASP A 227 13.26 23.40 -4.48
CA ASP A 227 12.95 24.49 -3.55
C ASP A 227 14.12 25.46 -3.40
N ARG A 228 15.36 24.97 -3.32
CA ARG A 228 16.56 25.82 -3.29
C ARG A 228 16.71 26.63 -4.60
N MET A 229 16.49 26.01 -5.76
CA MET A 229 16.57 26.71 -7.05
C MET A 229 15.48 27.79 -7.19
N ILE A 230 14.25 27.50 -6.72
CA ILE A 230 13.14 28.46 -6.71
C ILE A 230 13.47 29.63 -5.77
N SER A 231 13.97 29.32 -4.56
CA SER A 231 14.31 30.33 -3.54
C SER A 231 15.50 31.21 -3.95
N GLN A 232 16.40 30.71 -4.81
CA GLN A 232 17.55 31.45 -5.33
C GLN A 232 17.21 32.28 -6.59
N ARG A 233 16.07 32.03 -7.23
CA ARG A 233 15.59 32.95 -8.27
C ARG A 233 15.19 34.24 -7.58
N GLN A 234 16.05 35.26 -7.71
CA GLN A 234 15.65 36.62 -7.36
C GLN A 234 14.33 36.92 -8.09
N PRO A 235 13.34 37.53 -7.41
CA PRO A 235 12.19 38.03 -8.15
C PRO A 235 12.72 38.92 -9.23
N SER A 236 12.52 38.51 -10.51
CA SER A 236 12.73 39.42 -11.61
C SER A 236 11.89 40.64 -11.24
N THR A 237 12.55 41.79 -11.05
CA THR A 237 11.88 43.08 -11.00
C THR A 237 11.29 43.32 -12.40
N PHE A 238 10.18 42.65 -12.66
CA PHE A 238 9.27 43.13 -13.69
C PHE A 238 8.73 44.41 -13.07
N ASP A 239 9.36 45.52 -13.51
CA ASP A 239 8.85 46.86 -13.29
C ASP A 239 7.50 46.95 -14.04
N LEU A 240 6.46 46.52 -13.38
CA LEU A 240 5.11 46.86 -13.77
C LEU A 240 5.02 48.35 -13.51
N GLY A 241 5.30 49.12 -14.58
CA GLY A 241 5.22 50.57 -14.61
C GLY A 241 4.11 51.05 -13.66
N GLY A 242 4.49 51.86 -12.69
CA GLY A 242 3.64 52.24 -11.58
C GLY A 242 2.24 52.65 -12.02
N PRO A 243 1.24 52.49 -11.20
CA PRO A 243 -0.14 52.78 -11.54
C PRO A 243 -0.25 54.26 -11.94
N PRO A 244 -1.02 54.61 -13.01
CA PRO A 244 -1.18 55.97 -13.44
C PRO A 244 -1.69 56.83 -12.25
N ASN A 245 -1.04 57.98 -12.06
CA ASN A 245 -1.24 58.93 -10.99
C ASN A 245 -2.73 59.26 -10.83
N ARG A 246 -3.41 58.60 -9.88
CA ARG A 246 -4.77 58.94 -9.47
C ARG A 246 -4.68 60.20 -8.59
N LYS A 247 -5.10 61.34 -9.14
CA LYS A 247 -5.36 62.55 -8.41
C LYS A 247 -6.24 62.22 -7.18
N ALA A 248 -5.79 62.69 -6.04
CA ALA A 248 -6.50 62.55 -4.77
C ALA A 248 -7.94 63.04 -4.88
N LEU A 249 -8.90 62.12 -4.72
CA LEU A 249 -10.29 62.44 -4.43
C LEU A 249 -10.42 62.56 -2.90
N THR A 250 -10.86 63.73 -2.48
CA THR A 250 -11.19 64.03 -1.08
C THR A 250 -12.31 63.10 -0.54
N PRO A 251 -12.28 62.75 0.72
CA PRO A 251 -13.28 61.86 1.29
C PRO A 251 -14.61 62.58 1.53
N GLU A 252 -15.64 62.16 0.86
CA GLU A 252 -17.02 62.52 1.20
C GLU A 252 -17.56 61.60 2.31
N THR A 253 -18.32 62.21 3.18
CA THR A 253 -18.93 61.72 4.41
C THR A 253 -19.78 60.44 4.23
N PRO A 254 -19.90 59.61 5.31
CA PRO A 254 -20.62 58.34 5.20
C PRO A 254 -22.13 58.55 5.29
N SER A 255 -22.86 58.02 4.31
CA SER A 255 -24.32 57.85 4.38
C SER A 255 -24.67 56.58 5.13
N LYS A 256 -25.56 56.73 6.09
CA LYS A 256 -26.19 55.65 6.87
C LYS A 256 -26.99 54.71 5.93
N PHE A 257 -26.66 53.46 5.91
CA PHE A 257 -27.62 52.40 5.55
C PHE A 257 -27.40 51.14 6.37
N GLY A 258 -28.40 50.82 7.17
CA GLY A 258 -29.04 49.53 7.37
C GLY A 258 -28.27 48.46 8.13
N GLU A 259 -28.50 48.39 9.43
CA GLU A 259 -28.37 47.17 10.23
C GLU A 259 -29.27 46.06 9.64
N GLY A 260 -28.73 44.90 9.38
CA GLY A 260 -29.53 43.73 9.04
C GLY A 260 -28.68 42.51 8.69
N PHE A 261 -28.78 41.50 9.58
CA PHE A 261 -28.45 40.10 9.33
C PHE A 261 -26.98 39.67 9.36
N LEU A 262 -26.50 39.47 10.58
CA LEU A 262 -25.47 38.45 10.84
C LEU A 262 -26.08 37.39 11.78
N LYS A 263 -26.59 36.31 11.23
CA LYS A 263 -26.73 35.03 11.93
C LYS A 263 -25.79 34.04 11.28
N ALA A 264 -24.73 33.69 12.01
CA ALA A 264 -23.81 32.62 11.65
C ALA A 264 -24.52 31.25 11.73
N PRO A 265 -24.37 30.35 10.76
CA PRO A 265 -24.81 28.97 10.92
C PRO A 265 -23.77 28.21 11.77
N LYS A 266 -24.30 27.41 12.69
CA LYS A 266 -23.55 26.48 13.55
C LYS A 266 -22.81 25.45 12.69
N SER A 267 -21.54 25.28 12.95
CA SER A 267 -20.69 24.23 12.36
C SER A 267 -21.18 22.85 12.78
N THR A 268 -21.68 22.08 11.83
CA THR A 268 -21.83 20.63 11.96
C THR A 268 -20.67 20.02 11.19
N THR A 269 -19.69 19.52 11.92
CA THR A 269 -18.54 18.78 11.36
C THR A 269 -19.05 17.43 10.91
N GLN A 270 -19.32 17.28 9.63
CA GLN A 270 -19.34 15.97 8.97
C GLN A 270 -18.01 15.80 8.24
N GLN A 271 -17.19 14.92 8.76
CA GLN A 271 -16.03 14.40 8.04
C GLN A 271 -16.57 13.49 6.93
N SER A 272 -16.49 13.95 5.70
CA SER A 272 -16.63 13.10 4.52
C SER A 272 -15.23 12.60 4.15
N THR A 273 -14.96 11.34 4.40
CA THR A 273 -13.87 10.61 3.77
C THR A 273 -14.26 10.36 2.32
N GLN A 274 -13.77 11.18 1.42
CA GLN A 274 -13.81 10.87 -0.02
C GLN A 274 -12.63 9.94 -0.33
N GLY A 275 -12.95 8.71 -0.75
CA GLY A 275 -12.00 7.79 -1.35
C GLY A 275 -11.54 8.35 -2.72
N PHE A 276 -10.25 8.34 -2.94
CA PHE A 276 -9.63 8.63 -4.22
C PHE A 276 -9.75 7.39 -5.11
N GLY A 277 -10.32 7.54 -6.30
CA GLY A 277 -10.28 6.52 -7.33
C GLY A 277 -11.41 6.63 -8.35
N GLN A 278 -11.40 7.60 -9.23
CA GLN A 278 -12.06 7.51 -10.53
C GLN A 278 -11.10 7.99 -11.61
N SER A 279 -10.42 7.04 -12.26
CA SER A 279 -9.83 7.27 -13.55
C SER A 279 -10.85 6.94 -14.63
N THR A 280 -11.33 7.95 -15.34
CA THR A 280 -12.19 7.78 -16.52
C THR A 280 -11.32 7.34 -17.70
N SER A 281 -11.41 6.10 -18.14
CA SER A 281 -10.90 5.63 -19.42
C SER A 281 -11.94 5.82 -20.53
N PRO A 282 -11.55 6.25 -21.74
CA PRO A 282 -12.50 6.51 -22.81
C PRO A 282 -12.98 5.20 -23.47
N GLN A 283 -14.31 5.07 -23.58
CA GLN A 283 -14.99 4.00 -24.31
C GLN A 283 -14.54 3.95 -25.78
N LYS A 284 -13.94 2.81 -26.20
CA LYS A 284 -13.76 2.48 -27.62
C LYS A 284 -15.02 1.81 -28.15
N GLY A 285 -15.66 2.48 -29.11
CA GLY A 285 -16.86 2.01 -29.79
C GLY A 285 -16.68 0.67 -30.51
N SER A 286 -17.59 -0.26 -30.25
CA SER A 286 -17.68 -1.56 -30.93
C SER A 286 -18.30 -1.41 -32.30
N LYS A 287 -17.54 -1.69 -33.36
CA LYS A 287 -18.06 -1.87 -34.73
C LYS A 287 -18.67 -3.27 -34.87
N LYS A 288 -20.01 -3.35 -35.02
CA LYS A 288 -20.74 -4.54 -35.44
C LYS A 288 -20.34 -4.95 -36.86
N LYS A 289 -19.73 -6.12 -37.05
CA LYS A 289 -19.60 -6.78 -38.33
C LYS A 289 -20.86 -7.59 -38.64
N LYS A 290 -21.59 -7.18 -39.68
CA LYS A 290 -22.65 -7.97 -40.31
C LYS A 290 -22.04 -9.16 -41.06
N LYS A 291 -22.40 -10.38 -40.69
CA LYS A 291 -22.19 -11.58 -41.53
C LYS A 291 -23.27 -11.67 -42.57
N LYS A 292 -22.86 -11.67 -43.88
CA LYS A 292 -23.71 -12.10 -45.01
C LYS A 292 -23.59 -13.64 -45.13
N LYS A 293 -24.73 -14.29 -45.26
CA LYS A 293 -24.88 -15.66 -45.69
C LYS A 293 -24.54 -15.78 -47.18
N LYS A 294 -23.78 -16.77 -47.54
CA LYS A 294 -23.94 -17.66 -48.68
C LYS A 294 -23.50 -19.05 -48.27
#